data_943cb7f75dfa53bf3cf6d1043d5ed10c
#
_entry.id   943cb7f75dfa53bf3cf6d1043d5ed10c
#
_cell.length_a   1.000
_cell.length_b   1.000
_cell.length_c   1.000
_cell.angle_alpha   90.00
_cell.angle_beta   90.00
_cell.angle_gamma   90.00
#
_symmetry.space_group_name_H-M   'P 1'
#
loop_
_entity.id
_entity.type
_entity.pdbx_description
1 polymer ?
#
loop_
_entity_poly.entity_id
_entity_poly.type
_entity_poly.pdbx_seq_one_letter_code
_entity_poly.pdbx_strand_id
1 'polypeptide(L)'
;AGVMSGQIPMGEYDRIQDVAAAFTSKRQKEDLLKEALTRRLLVVPVANVGDVAEEAHYSERDFWREIDIPGHGKVSFPGPSAKMSATPMTIEEPPPVLGEANEEFLDQTARELPKQAAKIPSDGTALPLSDVNVLDLQWVMAGPASTRVLADWGANVVRVESSNKIETARTIQPFLNDEGGADNGGLYQNMNAGKMGLALDMSKPEAKQVILDLVEWADVVCESFSPKAMENWGLGYEDLKKINPSIIMTSSC
;
A
#
# COMPACT_ATOMS: atom_id res chain seq x y z
N ALA A 1 1.17 -17.34 -15.03
CA ALA A 1 2.21 -17.82 -14.09
C ALA A 1 3.41 -18.41 -14.85
N GLY A 2 3.24 -19.42 -15.72
CA GLY A 2 4.36 -20.11 -16.40
C GLY A 2 5.27 -19.21 -17.24
N VAL A 3 4.75 -18.17 -17.90
CA VAL A 3 5.57 -17.20 -18.65
C VAL A 3 6.40 -16.35 -17.66
N MET A 4 5.80 -15.88 -16.58
CA MET A 4 6.46 -15.04 -15.57
C MET A 4 7.54 -15.79 -14.78
N SER A 5 7.42 -17.12 -14.68
CA SER A 5 8.44 -17.99 -14.08
C SER A 5 9.51 -18.49 -15.08
N GLY A 6 9.41 -18.11 -16.36
CA GLY A 6 10.32 -18.57 -17.39
C GLY A 6 10.11 -20.01 -17.88
N GLN A 7 9.05 -20.69 -17.40
CA GLN A 7 8.71 -22.07 -17.80
C GLN A 7 8.07 -22.12 -19.19
N ILE A 8 7.49 -21.03 -19.64
CA ILE A 8 6.84 -20.92 -20.95
C ILE A 8 7.54 -19.82 -21.76
N PRO A 9 7.88 -20.05 -23.05
CA PRO A 9 8.52 -19.04 -23.89
C PRO A 9 7.69 -17.77 -24.04
N MET A 10 8.34 -16.61 -24.17
CA MET A 10 7.68 -15.30 -24.34
C MET A 10 6.77 -15.25 -25.58
N GLY A 11 7.10 -15.93 -26.67
CA GLY A 11 6.25 -16.01 -27.87
C GLY A 11 4.88 -16.62 -27.62
N GLU A 12 4.72 -17.47 -26.63
CA GLU A 12 3.39 -17.97 -26.23
C GLU A 12 2.58 -16.88 -25.50
N TYR A 13 3.24 -15.98 -24.80
CA TYR A 13 2.59 -14.79 -24.22
C TYR A 13 2.03 -13.88 -25.31
N ASP A 14 2.81 -13.60 -26.36
CA ASP A 14 2.36 -12.80 -27.49
C ASP A 14 1.14 -13.41 -28.18
N ARG A 15 1.17 -14.74 -28.41
CA ARG A 15 0.03 -15.46 -28.96
C ARG A 15 -1.22 -15.34 -28.10
N ILE A 16 -1.09 -15.43 -26.77
CA ILE A 16 -2.22 -15.25 -25.84
C ILE A 16 -2.75 -13.83 -25.90
N GLN A 17 -1.88 -12.83 -25.97
CA GLN A 17 -2.27 -11.43 -26.13
C GLN A 17 -3.08 -11.20 -27.42
N ASP A 18 -2.63 -11.76 -28.56
CA ASP A 18 -3.34 -11.62 -29.82
C ASP A 18 -4.76 -12.23 -29.76
N VAL A 19 -4.89 -13.42 -29.16
CA VAL A 19 -6.19 -14.07 -28.98
C VAL A 19 -7.09 -13.24 -28.05
N ALA A 20 -6.55 -12.72 -26.96
CA ALA A 20 -7.29 -11.87 -26.03
C ALA A 20 -7.73 -10.55 -26.71
N ALA A 21 -6.85 -9.90 -27.46
CA ALA A 21 -7.14 -8.68 -28.20
C ALA A 21 -8.24 -8.92 -29.25
N ALA A 22 -8.16 -10.00 -30.02
CA ALA A 22 -9.18 -10.35 -31.00
C ALA A 22 -10.55 -10.67 -30.37
N PHE A 23 -10.56 -11.16 -29.14
CA PHE A 23 -11.78 -11.42 -28.39
C PHE A 23 -12.36 -10.13 -27.79
N THR A 24 -11.55 -9.29 -27.16
CA THR A 24 -11.98 -8.09 -26.46
C THR A 24 -12.39 -6.96 -27.41
N SER A 25 -11.70 -6.83 -28.58
CA SER A 25 -12.00 -5.78 -29.58
C SER A 25 -13.44 -5.81 -30.16
N LYS A 26 -14.14 -6.92 -29.96
CA LYS A 26 -15.52 -7.13 -30.47
C LYS A 26 -16.58 -6.94 -29.37
N ARG A 27 -16.22 -6.45 -28.20
CA ARG A 27 -17.11 -6.37 -27.03
C ARG A 27 -16.99 -5.01 -26.34
N GLN A 28 -18.06 -4.60 -25.69
CA GLN A 28 -18.04 -3.43 -24.82
C GLN A 28 -17.29 -3.77 -23.52
N LYS A 29 -16.55 -2.77 -22.98
CA LYS A 29 -15.75 -2.95 -21.77
C LYS A 29 -16.60 -3.27 -20.54
N GLU A 30 -17.81 -2.71 -20.45
CA GLU A 30 -18.76 -2.93 -19.36
C GLU A 30 -19.27 -4.38 -19.33
N ASP A 31 -19.57 -4.96 -20.52
CA ASP A 31 -19.99 -6.35 -20.63
C ASP A 31 -18.86 -7.30 -20.26
N LEU A 32 -17.63 -6.98 -20.67
CA LEU A 32 -16.44 -7.77 -20.30
C LEU A 32 -16.20 -7.74 -18.80
N LEU A 33 -16.33 -6.59 -18.15
CA LEU A 33 -16.20 -6.47 -16.69
C LEU A 33 -17.26 -7.31 -15.98
N LYS A 34 -18.52 -7.21 -16.38
CA LYS A 34 -19.62 -7.98 -15.79
C LYS A 34 -19.40 -9.49 -15.90
N GLU A 35 -18.96 -9.97 -17.08
CA GLU A 35 -18.61 -11.37 -17.28
C GLU A 35 -17.40 -11.79 -16.45
N ALA A 36 -16.39 -10.93 -16.37
CA ALA A 36 -15.19 -11.19 -15.56
C ALA A 36 -15.54 -11.35 -14.08
N LEU A 37 -16.33 -10.46 -13.52
CA LEU A 37 -16.80 -10.53 -12.13
C LEU A 37 -17.60 -11.81 -11.88
N THR A 38 -18.52 -12.16 -12.79
CA THR A 38 -19.33 -13.37 -12.67
C THR A 38 -18.46 -14.63 -12.66
N ARG A 39 -17.42 -14.65 -13.47
CA ARG A 39 -16.50 -15.80 -13.63
C ARG A 39 -15.29 -15.73 -12.70
N ARG A 40 -15.17 -14.70 -11.88
CA ARG A 40 -14.01 -14.44 -11.00
C ARG A 40 -12.69 -14.39 -11.76
N LEU A 41 -12.68 -13.71 -12.92
CA LEU A 41 -11.49 -13.49 -13.73
C LEU A 41 -10.91 -12.10 -13.41
N LEU A 42 -9.57 -12.02 -13.41
CA LEU A 42 -8.86 -10.75 -13.27
C LEU A 42 -8.79 -10.04 -14.63
N VAL A 43 -9.92 -9.47 -15.04
CA VAL A 43 -10.05 -8.65 -16.25
C VAL A 43 -10.75 -7.38 -15.85
N VAL A 44 -10.09 -6.25 -16.09
CA VAL A 44 -10.62 -4.91 -15.78
C VAL A 44 -10.53 -4.01 -17.01
N PRO A 45 -11.46 -3.06 -17.19
CA PRO A 45 -11.38 -2.09 -18.27
C PRO A 45 -10.23 -1.10 -18.04
N VAL A 46 -9.64 -0.61 -19.11
CA VAL A 46 -8.79 0.58 -19.05
C VAL A 46 -9.73 1.79 -19.06
N ALA A 47 -9.72 2.55 -17.96
CA ALA A 47 -10.55 3.72 -17.75
C ALA A 47 -9.86 4.99 -18.30
N ASN A 48 -10.62 5.88 -18.90
CA ASN A 48 -10.21 7.26 -19.14
C ASN A 48 -10.62 8.14 -17.93
N VAL A 49 -10.24 9.42 -17.94
CA VAL A 49 -10.53 10.33 -16.81
C VAL A 49 -12.04 10.50 -16.57
N GLY A 50 -12.86 10.52 -17.63
CA GLY A 50 -14.31 10.57 -17.49
C GLY A 50 -14.87 9.31 -16.82
N ASP A 51 -14.42 8.13 -17.26
CA ASP A 51 -14.81 6.85 -16.65
C ASP A 51 -14.46 6.82 -15.15
N VAL A 52 -13.29 7.33 -14.76
CA VAL A 52 -12.87 7.41 -13.36
C VAL A 52 -13.75 8.35 -12.54
N ALA A 53 -14.16 9.48 -13.12
CA ALA A 53 -15.02 10.45 -12.45
C ALA A 53 -16.43 9.90 -12.18
N GLU A 54 -16.91 8.99 -13.03
CA GLU A 54 -18.23 8.37 -12.95
C GLU A 54 -18.22 7.01 -12.22
N GLU A 55 -17.05 6.50 -11.86
CA GLU A 55 -16.91 5.18 -11.25
C GLU A 55 -17.58 5.12 -9.87
N ALA A 56 -18.54 4.21 -9.74
CA ALA A 56 -19.35 4.05 -8.53
C ALA A 56 -18.50 3.76 -7.28
N HIS A 57 -17.40 3.02 -7.42
CA HIS A 57 -16.50 2.70 -6.32
C HIS A 57 -15.94 3.95 -5.63
N TYR A 58 -15.55 4.97 -6.39
CA TYR A 58 -15.05 6.23 -5.82
C TYR A 58 -16.16 7.03 -5.14
N SER A 59 -17.34 7.05 -5.73
CA SER A 59 -18.51 7.73 -5.15
C SER A 59 -18.98 7.06 -3.87
N GLU A 60 -19.09 5.71 -3.83
CA GLU A 60 -19.45 4.94 -2.65
C GLU A 60 -18.43 5.07 -1.51
N ARG A 61 -17.16 5.30 -1.84
CA ARG A 61 -16.10 5.56 -0.87
C ARG A 61 -16.02 7.01 -0.44
N ASP A 62 -16.90 7.89 -0.92
CA ASP A 62 -16.84 9.32 -0.64
C ASP A 62 -15.45 9.90 -0.93
N PHE A 63 -14.93 9.59 -2.13
CA PHE A 63 -13.59 10.00 -2.55
C PHE A 63 -13.56 11.43 -3.08
N TRP A 64 -14.58 11.84 -3.84
CA TRP A 64 -14.62 13.16 -4.45
C TRP A 64 -14.94 14.27 -3.45
N ARG A 65 -14.32 15.43 -3.63
CA ARG A 65 -14.55 16.63 -2.83
C ARG A 65 -15.00 17.76 -3.74
N GLU A 66 -16.12 18.40 -3.41
CA GLU A 66 -16.54 19.63 -4.08
C GLU A 66 -15.86 20.82 -3.41
N ILE A 67 -15.10 21.59 -4.20
CA ILE A 67 -14.44 22.82 -3.77
C ILE A 67 -14.96 23.97 -4.62
N ASP A 68 -15.36 25.07 -3.99
CA ASP A 68 -15.78 26.27 -4.69
C ASP A 68 -14.55 27.12 -5.05
N ILE A 69 -14.25 27.16 -6.35
CA ILE A 69 -13.09 27.89 -6.89
C ILE A 69 -13.54 29.29 -7.28
N PRO A 70 -12.92 30.35 -6.74
CA PRO A 70 -13.25 31.73 -7.09
C PRO A 70 -13.23 31.96 -8.61
N GLY A 71 -14.35 32.42 -9.17
CA GLY A 71 -14.51 32.66 -10.60
C GLY A 71 -14.83 31.42 -11.46
N HIS A 72 -14.81 30.22 -10.89
CA HIS A 72 -15.08 28.96 -11.60
C HIS A 72 -16.24 28.17 -11.02
N GLY A 73 -16.68 28.49 -9.79
CA GLY A 73 -17.73 27.76 -9.08
C GLY A 73 -17.27 26.41 -8.54
N LYS A 74 -18.20 25.52 -8.26
CA LYS A 74 -17.94 24.20 -7.68
C LYS A 74 -17.24 23.27 -8.67
N VAL A 75 -16.11 22.74 -8.26
CA VAL A 75 -15.30 21.79 -9.03
C VAL A 75 -15.06 20.56 -8.18
N SER A 76 -15.18 19.38 -8.78
CA SER A 76 -14.89 18.11 -8.13
C SER A 76 -13.40 17.83 -8.16
N PHE A 77 -12.82 17.61 -6.98
CA PHE A 77 -11.41 17.28 -6.80
C PHE A 77 -11.24 15.85 -6.25
N PRO A 78 -10.12 15.17 -6.56
CA PRO A 78 -9.73 13.96 -5.85
C PRO A 78 -9.58 14.24 -4.35
N GLY A 79 -10.18 13.40 -3.54
CA GLY A 79 -10.05 13.48 -2.09
C GLY A 79 -8.73 12.89 -1.58
N PRO A 80 -8.59 12.77 -0.26
CA PRO A 80 -7.41 12.21 0.37
C PRO A 80 -7.13 10.77 -0.10
N SER A 81 -5.86 10.45 -0.33
CA SER A 81 -5.41 9.12 -0.75
C SER A 81 -5.58 8.05 0.35
N ALA A 82 -5.63 8.47 1.62
CA ALA A 82 -5.81 7.59 2.77
C ALA A 82 -6.99 8.05 3.62
N LYS A 83 -7.80 7.10 4.10
CA LYS A 83 -8.85 7.34 5.09
C LYS A 83 -8.30 7.03 6.48
N MET A 84 -7.97 8.07 7.22
CA MET A 84 -7.44 7.97 8.58
C MET A 84 -8.56 8.16 9.60
N SER A 85 -8.78 7.19 10.47
CA SER A 85 -9.93 7.19 11.37
C SER A 85 -9.84 8.21 12.51
N ALA A 86 -8.64 8.42 13.06
CA ALA A 86 -8.43 9.32 14.19
C ALA A 86 -8.02 10.75 13.77
N THR A 87 -7.34 10.88 12.64
CA THR A 87 -6.82 12.16 12.11
C THR A 87 -7.17 12.28 10.63
N PRO A 88 -8.46 12.42 10.26
CA PRO A 88 -8.86 12.46 8.86
C PRO A 88 -8.18 13.62 8.13
N MET A 89 -7.70 13.34 6.93
CA MET A 89 -7.20 14.38 6.03
C MET A 89 -8.39 15.10 5.41
N THR A 90 -8.38 16.44 5.47
CA THR A 90 -9.41 17.29 4.85
C THR A 90 -8.83 18.08 3.69
N ILE A 91 -9.65 18.32 2.67
CA ILE A 91 -9.37 19.21 1.54
C ILE A 91 -10.60 20.09 1.42
N GLU A 92 -10.56 21.27 2.03
CA GLU A 92 -11.72 22.14 2.18
C GLU A 92 -11.52 23.52 1.51
N GLU A 93 -10.28 23.93 1.33
CA GLU A 93 -9.94 25.23 0.80
C GLU A 93 -9.55 25.16 -0.66
N PRO A 94 -9.96 26.16 -1.49
CA PRO A 94 -9.50 26.28 -2.84
C PRO A 94 -8.01 26.65 -2.92
N PRO A 95 -7.37 26.49 -4.09
CA PRO A 95 -6.04 27.06 -4.30
C PRO A 95 -6.05 28.57 -4.03
N PRO A 96 -5.04 29.11 -3.33
CA PRO A 96 -5.01 30.53 -3.00
C PRO A 96 -4.87 31.41 -4.24
N VAL A 97 -5.47 32.58 -4.20
CA VAL A 97 -5.30 33.60 -5.24
C VAL A 97 -3.90 34.22 -5.11
N LEU A 98 -3.30 34.60 -6.25
CA LEU A 98 -1.97 35.21 -6.25
C LEU A 98 -1.90 36.43 -5.34
N GLY A 99 -1.03 36.38 -4.33
CA GLY A 99 -0.81 37.45 -3.38
C GLY A 99 -1.78 37.50 -2.19
N GLU A 100 -2.71 36.55 -2.09
CA GLU A 100 -3.72 36.52 -1.01
C GLU A 100 -3.10 36.53 0.41
N ALA A 101 -2.02 35.81 0.60
CA ALA A 101 -1.34 35.72 1.88
C ALA A 101 -0.23 36.78 2.09
N ASN A 102 -0.03 37.71 1.16
CA ASN A 102 1.08 38.67 1.25
C ASN A 102 1.01 39.53 2.50
N GLU A 103 -0.16 40.06 2.87
CA GLU A 103 -0.31 40.89 4.05
C GLU A 103 -0.02 40.12 5.34
N GLU A 104 -0.44 38.86 5.38
CA GLU A 104 -0.19 38.00 6.54
C GLU A 104 1.30 37.67 6.73
N PHE A 105 2.03 37.40 5.65
CA PHE A 105 3.41 36.90 5.73
C PHE A 105 4.46 37.99 5.60
N LEU A 106 4.17 39.10 4.89
CA LEU A 106 5.15 40.17 4.69
C LEU A 106 5.20 41.15 5.89
N ASP A 107 4.09 41.31 6.62
CA ASP A 107 4.02 42.16 7.82
C ASP A 107 4.46 41.46 9.12
N GLN A 108 4.70 40.16 9.08
CA GLN A 108 5.19 39.45 10.28
C GLN A 108 6.64 39.79 10.55
N THR A 109 6.88 40.52 11.63
CA THR A 109 8.18 40.55 12.30
C THR A 109 8.66 39.11 12.50
N ALA A 110 9.91 38.82 12.16
CA ALA A 110 10.48 37.46 12.17
C ALA A 110 9.99 36.64 13.37
N ARG A 111 9.11 35.70 13.11
CA ARG A 111 8.59 34.80 14.13
C ARG A 111 9.75 33.97 14.63
N GLU A 112 10.04 34.03 15.93
CA GLU A 112 10.97 33.06 16.50
C GLU A 112 10.40 31.67 16.25
N LEU A 113 11.03 30.95 15.33
CA LEU A 113 10.70 29.54 15.13
C LEU A 113 10.87 28.85 16.48
N PRO A 114 9.88 28.09 16.94
CA PRO A 114 10.08 27.28 18.13
C PRO A 114 11.36 26.47 17.89
N LYS A 115 12.31 26.58 18.80
CA LYS A 115 13.48 25.69 18.79
C LYS A 115 12.96 24.29 19.02
N GLN A 116 12.54 23.65 17.94
CA GLN A 116 12.33 22.21 17.94
C GLN A 116 13.69 21.63 18.25
N ALA A 117 13.89 21.27 19.50
CA ALA A 117 14.96 20.38 19.86
C ALA A 117 14.64 19.04 19.21
N ALA A 118 14.92 18.92 17.91
CA ALA A 118 15.13 17.62 17.34
C ALA A 118 16.24 17.00 18.19
N LYS A 119 15.91 16.01 18.97
CA LYS A 119 16.89 15.09 19.56
C LYS A 119 17.45 14.24 18.41
N ILE A 120 18.16 14.89 17.49
CA ILE A 120 19.06 14.17 16.61
C ILE A 120 20.16 13.71 17.55
N PRO A 121 20.40 12.40 17.70
CA PRO A 121 21.54 11.91 18.47
C PRO A 121 22.80 12.66 18.03
N SER A 122 23.55 13.15 18.97
CA SER A 122 24.70 14.03 18.72
C SER A 122 25.84 13.38 17.94
N ASP A 123 25.77 12.06 17.75
CA ASP A 123 26.74 11.26 16.98
C ASP A 123 26.37 11.07 15.50
N GLY A 124 25.19 11.54 15.07
CA GLY A 124 24.76 11.49 13.67
C GLY A 124 24.50 10.08 13.12
N THR A 125 24.43 9.06 13.99
CA THR A 125 24.30 7.64 13.58
C THR A 125 22.86 7.13 13.56
N ALA A 126 21.95 7.76 14.31
CA ALA A 126 20.55 7.33 14.33
C ALA A 126 19.77 7.87 13.13
N LEU A 127 19.13 6.97 12.40
CA LEU A 127 18.22 7.31 11.33
C LEU A 127 16.88 7.83 11.87
N PRO A 128 16.11 8.61 11.09
CA PRO A 128 14.90 9.28 11.56
C PRO A 128 13.83 8.38 12.18
N LEU A 129 13.77 7.10 11.78
CA LEU A 129 12.77 6.13 12.24
C LEU A 129 13.37 5.00 13.09
N SER A 130 14.56 5.19 13.67
CA SER A 130 15.26 4.14 14.41
C SER A 130 14.55 3.64 15.68
N ASP A 131 13.58 4.38 16.18
CA ASP A 131 12.73 4.04 17.32
C ASP A 131 11.33 3.55 16.92
N VAL A 132 11.06 3.39 15.61
CA VAL A 132 9.78 2.90 15.09
C VAL A 132 9.85 1.40 14.79
N ASN A 133 8.89 0.67 15.33
CA ASN A 133 8.76 -0.77 15.18
C ASN A 133 7.59 -1.11 14.24
N VAL A 134 7.85 -1.90 13.21
CA VAL A 134 6.86 -2.22 12.17
C VAL A 134 6.69 -3.73 12.04
N LEU A 135 5.47 -4.20 12.21
CA LEU A 135 5.08 -5.58 11.88
C LEU A 135 4.54 -5.60 10.44
N ASP A 136 5.28 -6.24 9.54
CA ASP A 136 4.99 -6.29 8.11
C ASP A 136 4.39 -7.65 7.72
N LEU A 137 3.08 -7.65 7.42
CA LEU A 137 2.32 -8.80 6.93
C LEU A 137 1.99 -8.67 5.43
N GLN A 138 2.60 -7.72 4.73
CA GLN A 138 2.27 -7.39 3.34
C GLN A 138 2.97 -8.34 2.35
N TRP A 139 2.37 -8.48 1.16
CA TRP A 139 2.83 -9.38 0.11
C TRP A 139 3.03 -8.67 -1.22
N VAL A 140 3.82 -9.27 -2.08
CA VAL A 140 4.15 -8.98 -3.47
C VAL A 140 5.00 -7.72 -3.66
N MET A 141 4.42 -6.55 -3.93
CA MET A 141 5.19 -5.37 -4.35
C MET A 141 4.85 -4.10 -3.57
N ALA A 142 3.65 -3.56 -3.76
CA ALA A 142 3.31 -2.22 -3.28
C ALA A 142 3.42 -2.09 -1.76
N GLY A 143 2.85 -3.06 -1.04
CA GLY A 143 2.95 -3.11 0.41
C GLY A 143 4.39 -3.26 0.90
N PRO A 144 5.10 -4.33 0.50
CA PRO A 144 6.51 -4.50 0.88
C PRO A 144 7.42 -3.34 0.50
N ALA A 145 7.17 -2.64 -0.62
CA ALA A 145 7.91 -1.44 -1.00
C ALA A 145 7.73 -0.31 0.02
N SER A 146 6.52 -0.12 0.54
CA SER A 146 6.26 0.93 1.55
C SER A 146 7.02 0.66 2.85
N THR A 147 6.98 -0.57 3.36
CA THR A 147 7.68 -0.96 4.59
C THR A 147 9.20 -1.03 4.40
N ARG A 148 9.69 -1.30 3.17
CA ARG A 148 11.10 -1.12 2.85
C ARG A 148 11.55 0.32 3.02
N VAL A 149 10.78 1.30 2.54
CA VAL A 149 11.13 2.72 2.73
C VAL A 149 11.26 3.04 4.22
N LEU A 150 10.38 2.51 5.07
CA LEU A 150 10.50 2.68 6.53
C LEU A 150 11.80 2.05 7.06
N ALA A 151 12.18 0.85 6.60
CA ALA A 151 13.44 0.21 6.96
C ALA A 151 14.66 1.01 6.48
N ASP A 152 14.65 1.55 5.26
CA ASP A 152 15.71 2.40 4.70
C ASP A 152 15.93 3.68 5.54
N TRP A 153 14.87 4.16 6.21
CA TRP A 153 14.92 5.29 7.15
C TRP A 153 15.14 4.86 8.62
N GLY A 154 15.44 3.59 8.85
CA GLY A 154 15.90 3.08 10.13
C GLY A 154 14.86 2.37 10.98
N ALA A 155 13.62 2.23 10.54
CA ALA A 155 12.61 1.48 11.29
C ALA A 155 13.00 0.00 11.46
N ASN A 156 12.64 -0.57 12.62
CA ASN A 156 12.79 -2.00 12.91
C ASN A 156 11.63 -2.75 12.27
N VAL A 157 11.81 -3.26 11.07
CA VAL A 157 10.74 -3.94 10.32
C VAL A 157 10.88 -5.45 10.46
N VAL A 158 9.89 -6.09 11.08
CA VAL A 158 9.76 -7.56 11.14
C VAL A 158 8.73 -8.01 10.12
N ARG A 159 9.21 -8.71 9.09
CA ARG A 159 8.39 -9.29 8.04
C ARG A 159 8.03 -10.72 8.35
N VAL A 160 6.74 -11.04 8.33
CA VAL A 160 6.23 -12.39 8.53
C VAL A 160 5.95 -13.07 7.21
N GLU A 161 6.46 -14.27 7.03
CA GLU A 161 6.18 -15.13 5.88
C GLU A 161 6.08 -16.60 6.31
N SER A 162 5.70 -17.49 5.40
CA SER A 162 5.53 -18.91 5.70
C SER A 162 6.20 -19.78 4.65
N SER A 163 6.92 -20.82 5.12
CA SER A 163 7.46 -21.86 4.24
C SER A 163 6.36 -22.73 3.59
N ASN A 164 5.19 -22.82 4.21
CA ASN A 164 4.06 -23.59 3.69
C ASN A 164 3.30 -22.86 2.58
N LYS A 165 3.41 -21.53 2.54
CA LYS A 165 2.84 -20.68 1.49
C LYS A 165 3.88 -19.64 1.12
N ILE A 166 4.70 -19.98 0.12
CA ILE A 166 5.78 -19.13 -0.35
C ILE A 166 5.20 -17.85 -0.96
N GLU A 167 5.79 -16.73 -0.60
CA GLU A 167 5.43 -15.42 -1.09
C GLU A 167 5.66 -15.31 -2.61
N THR A 168 4.69 -14.73 -3.32
CA THR A 168 4.68 -14.68 -4.78
C THR A 168 5.90 -13.99 -5.38
N ALA A 169 6.40 -12.90 -4.74
CA ALA A 169 7.58 -12.19 -5.23
C ALA A 169 8.85 -13.07 -5.24
N ARG A 170 8.89 -14.15 -4.46
CA ARG A 170 9.99 -15.12 -4.47
C ARG A 170 9.98 -16.02 -5.71
N THR A 171 8.85 -16.08 -6.43
CA THR A 171 8.64 -16.97 -7.57
C THR A 171 8.56 -16.25 -8.92
N ILE A 172 8.83 -14.95 -8.93
CA ILE A 172 8.78 -14.07 -10.11
C ILE A 172 10.21 -13.66 -10.50
N GLN A 173 10.49 -13.68 -11.80
CA GLN A 173 11.74 -13.16 -12.37
C GLN A 173 11.94 -11.67 -12.08
N PRO A 174 13.20 -11.17 -12.08
CA PRO A 174 14.43 -11.90 -12.40
C PRO A 174 14.91 -12.80 -11.26
N PHE A 175 15.59 -13.89 -11.62
CA PHE A 175 16.27 -14.76 -10.65
C PHE A 175 17.79 -14.57 -10.72
N LEU A 176 18.47 -14.77 -9.62
CA LEU A 176 19.93 -14.78 -9.57
C LEU A 176 20.49 -15.87 -10.50
N ASN A 177 21.39 -15.48 -11.42
CA ASN A 177 21.96 -16.36 -12.45
C ASN A 177 20.93 -17.07 -13.34
N ASP A 178 19.72 -16.53 -13.48
CA ASP A 178 18.59 -17.18 -14.17
C ASP A 178 18.16 -18.54 -13.58
N GLU A 179 18.58 -18.83 -12.35
CA GLU A 179 18.24 -20.04 -11.63
C GLU A 179 17.02 -19.83 -10.74
N GLY A 180 15.89 -20.51 -11.06
CA GLY A 180 14.67 -20.46 -10.23
C GLY A 180 14.93 -20.95 -8.82
N GLY A 181 14.21 -20.36 -7.84
CA GLY A 181 14.31 -20.75 -6.44
C GLY A 181 13.79 -19.63 -5.53
N ALA A 182 13.23 -20.01 -4.40
CA ALA A 182 12.60 -19.04 -3.49
C ALA A 182 13.57 -17.99 -2.94
N ASP A 183 14.86 -18.31 -2.85
CA ASP A 183 15.91 -17.42 -2.36
C ASP A 183 16.62 -16.64 -3.48
N ASN A 184 16.35 -16.98 -4.74
CA ASN A 184 16.95 -16.35 -5.91
C ASN A 184 16.08 -15.22 -6.51
N GLY A 185 14.88 -14.98 -5.97
CA GLY A 185 13.94 -13.99 -6.49
C GLY A 185 14.41 -12.56 -6.30
N GLY A 186 14.87 -11.90 -7.36
CA GLY A 186 15.34 -10.51 -7.32
C GLY A 186 14.26 -9.51 -6.91
N LEU A 187 13.01 -9.76 -7.29
CA LEU A 187 11.89 -8.93 -6.86
C LEU A 187 11.72 -8.97 -5.33
N TYR A 188 11.74 -10.17 -4.74
CA TYR A 188 11.64 -10.31 -3.30
C TYR A 188 12.79 -9.60 -2.58
N GLN A 189 14.02 -9.81 -3.02
CA GLN A 189 15.20 -9.17 -2.43
C GLN A 189 15.12 -7.63 -2.49
N ASN A 190 14.67 -7.10 -3.62
CA ASN A 190 14.49 -5.66 -3.77
C ASN A 190 13.42 -5.10 -2.83
N MET A 191 12.25 -5.74 -2.74
CA MET A 191 11.12 -5.22 -1.94
C MET A 191 11.31 -5.40 -0.43
N ASN A 192 12.26 -6.23 0.01
CA ASN A 192 12.41 -6.59 1.42
C ASN A 192 13.81 -6.33 2.01
N ALA A 193 14.63 -5.56 1.31
CA ALA A 193 15.93 -5.15 1.82
C ALA A 193 15.79 -4.40 3.16
N GLY A 194 16.69 -4.64 4.11
CA GLY A 194 16.70 -3.99 5.42
C GLY A 194 15.70 -4.52 6.44
N LYS A 195 14.86 -5.50 6.09
CA LYS A 195 13.87 -6.09 7.01
C LYS A 195 14.41 -7.34 7.69
N MET A 196 13.93 -7.62 8.88
CA MET A 196 14.12 -8.89 9.59
C MET A 196 13.03 -9.88 9.16
N GLY A 197 13.42 -11.12 8.81
CA GLY A 197 12.48 -12.18 8.41
C GLY A 197 12.06 -13.05 9.59
N LEU A 198 10.77 -13.30 9.73
CA LEU A 198 10.19 -14.27 10.66
C LEU A 198 9.37 -15.29 9.89
N ALA A 199 9.79 -16.57 9.95
CA ALA A 199 9.02 -17.65 9.35
C ALA A 199 7.96 -18.15 10.33
N LEU A 200 6.67 -18.01 9.97
CA LEU A 200 5.55 -18.34 10.83
C LEU A 200 4.40 -18.95 10.03
N ASP A 201 3.89 -20.08 10.49
CA ASP A 201 2.74 -20.74 9.88
C ASP A 201 1.43 -20.31 10.56
N MET A 202 0.75 -19.35 9.96
CA MET A 202 -0.51 -18.78 10.45
C MET A 202 -1.67 -19.79 10.52
N SER A 203 -1.50 -21.00 9.97
CA SER A 203 -2.48 -22.09 10.17
C SER A 203 -2.39 -22.74 11.55
N LYS A 204 -1.33 -22.44 12.33
CA LYS A 204 -1.10 -22.96 13.67
C LYS A 204 -1.64 -21.98 14.72
N PRO A 205 -2.38 -22.46 15.73
CA PRO A 205 -2.90 -21.58 16.79
C PRO A 205 -1.81 -20.81 17.54
N GLU A 206 -0.64 -21.43 17.72
CA GLU A 206 0.50 -20.82 18.41
C GLU A 206 1.09 -19.64 17.66
N ALA A 207 1.00 -19.67 16.32
CA ALA A 207 1.45 -18.56 15.48
C ALA A 207 0.67 -17.27 15.75
N LYS A 208 -0.62 -17.38 16.04
CA LYS A 208 -1.44 -16.23 16.41
C LYS A 208 -0.88 -15.54 17.66
N GLN A 209 -0.50 -16.29 18.68
CA GLN A 209 0.05 -15.69 19.91
C GLN A 209 1.33 -14.90 19.61
N VAL A 210 2.22 -15.46 18.79
CA VAL A 210 3.45 -14.74 18.37
C VAL A 210 3.12 -13.42 17.66
N ILE A 211 2.11 -13.40 16.80
CA ILE A 211 1.65 -12.14 16.16
C ILE A 211 1.12 -11.16 17.20
N LEU A 212 0.33 -11.60 18.18
CA LEU A 212 -0.21 -10.72 19.20
C LEU A 212 0.91 -10.14 20.09
N ASP A 213 1.93 -10.92 20.42
CA ASP A 213 3.12 -10.45 21.16
C ASP A 213 3.89 -9.41 20.32
N LEU A 214 3.98 -9.60 19.01
CA LEU A 214 4.59 -8.61 18.09
C LEU A 214 3.74 -7.36 17.94
N VAL A 215 2.42 -7.44 18.05
CA VAL A 215 1.53 -6.26 18.05
C VAL A 215 1.74 -5.40 19.29
N GLU A 216 2.01 -6.01 20.44
CA GLU A 216 2.37 -5.27 21.67
C GLU A 216 3.68 -4.48 21.51
N TRP A 217 4.64 -5.06 20.76
CA TRP A 217 5.92 -4.42 20.44
C TRP A 217 5.84 -3.37 19.33
N ALA A 218 4.92 -3.53 18.37
CA ALA A 218 4.87 -2.70 17.16
C ALA A 218 4.20 -1.34 17.39
N ASP A 219 4.71 -0.32 16.71
CA ASP A 219 4.03 0.97 16.54
C ASP A 219 3.09 0.94 15.33
N VAL A 220 3.46 0.17 14.29
CA VAL A 220 2.73 0.06 13.04
C VAL A 220 2.57 -1.39 12.63
N VAL A 221 1.35 -1.78 12.25
CA VAL A 221 1.06 -3.04 11.56
C VAL A 221 0.65 -2.74 10.11
N CYS A 222 1.33 -3.36 9.17
CA CYS A 222 1.04 -3.23 7.74
C CYS A 222 0.56 -4.56 7.18
N GLU A 223 -0.58 -4.57 6.48
CA GLU A 223 -1.13 -5.78 5.87
C GLU A 223 -1.66 -5.51 4.46
N SER A 224 -1.78 -6.57 3.64
CA SER A 224 -2.31 -6.51 2.28
C SER A 224 -3.22 -7.71 1.96
N PHE A 225 -3.96 -8.17 2.97
CA PHE A 225 -4.92 -9.26 2.83
C PHE A 225 -6.31 -8.73 2.49
N SER A 226 -7.23 -9.64 2.16
CA SER A 226 -8.63 -9.26 2.05
C SER A 226 -9.17 -8.85 3.44
N PRO A 227 -10.11 -7.88 3.54
CA PRO A 227 -10.64 -7.41 4.83
C PRO A 227 -11.11 -8.55 5.74
N LYS A 228 -11.78 -9.55 5.17
CA LYS A 228 -12.26 -10.73 5.92
C LYS A 228 -11.15 -11.62 6.45
N ALA A 229 -9.95 -11.60 5.88
CA ALA A 229 -8.87 -12.46 6.33
C ALA A 229 -8.34 -12.03 7.69
N MET A 230 -8.08 -10.74 7.87
CA MET A 230 -7.64 -10.18 9.14
C MET A 230 -8.70 -10.36 10.24
N GLU A 231 -9.97 -10.13 9.92
CA GLU A 231 -11.08 -10.37 10.86
C GLU A 231 -11.17 -11.84 11.28
N ASN A 232 -11.11 -12.78 10.31
CA ASN A 232 -11.18 -14.22 10.59
C ASN A 232 -10.00 -14.71 11.46
N TRP A 233 -8.86 -14.07 11.38
CA TRP A 233 -7.73 -14.36 12.25
C TRP A 233 -7.83 -13.67 13.62
N GLY A 234 -8.82 -12.78 13.81
CA GLY A 234 -8.95 -11.92 14.98
C GLY A 234 -7.74 -10.97 15.11
N LEU A 235 -7.30 -10.44 13.97
CA LEU A 235 -6.21 -9.48 13.81
C LEU A 235 -6.71 -8.20 13.12
N GLY A 236 -8.02 -7.95 13.15
CA GLY A 236 -8.61 -6.69 12.69
C GLY A 236 -8.17 -5.52 13.58
N TYR A 237 -8.27 -4.29 13.07
CA TYR A 237 -7.85 -3.09 13.78
C TYR A 237 -8.42 -2.99 15.21
N GLU A 238 -9.72 -3.27 15.38
CA GLU A 238 -10.37 -3.21 16.69
C GLU A 238 -9.85 -4.29 17.67
N ASP A 239 -9.32 -5.39 17.17
CA ASP A 239 -8.67 -6.41 18.01
C ASP A 239 -7.26 -6.01 18.39
N LEU A 240 -6.48 -5.50 17.43
CA LEU A 240 -5.12 -5.03 17.69
C LEU A 240 -5.10 -3.83 18.64
N LYS A 241 -6.05 -2.92 18.51
CA LYS A 241 -6.21 -1.75 19.38
C LYS A 241 -6.49 -2.09 20.85
N LYS A 242 -7.08 -3.25 21.13
CA LYS A 242 -7.28 -3.73 22.52
C LYS A 242 -5.96 -4.10 23.18
N ILE A 243 -4.98 -4.55 22.39
CA ILE A 243 -3.65 -4.96 22.85
C ILE A 243 -2.75 -3.72 22.95
N ASN A 244 -2.68 -2.95 21.87
CA ASN A 244 -1.91 -1.72 21.80
C ASN A 244 -2.83 -0.56 21.38
N PRO A 245 -3.32 0.27 22.31
CA PRO A 245 -4.24 1.38 22.02
C PRO A 245 -3.66 2.47 21.10
N SER A 246 -2.33 2.54 20.96
CA SER A 246 -1.64 3.49 20.10
C SER A 246 -1.29 2.94 18.72
N ILE A 247 -1.65 1.67 18.43
CA ILE A 247 -1.28 1.01 17.19
C ILE A 247 -1.80 1.75 15.95
N ILE A 248 -0.93 1.91 14.97
CA ILE A 248 -1.31 2.35 13.63
C ILE A 248 -1.44 1.09 12.76
N MET A 249 -2.58 0.89 12.13
CA MET A 249 -2.76 -0.19 11.15
C MET A 249 -2.96 0.39 9.77
N THR A 250 -2.18 -0.07 8.80
CA THR A 250 -2.35 0.27 7.38
C THR A 250 -2.72 -0.97 6.59
N SER A 251 -3.82 -0.86 5.85
CA SER A 251 -4.34 -1.90 4.96
C SER A 251 -4.19 -1.46 3.51
N SER A 252 -3.49 -2.28 2.73
CA SER A 252 -3.23 -2.05 1.31
C SER A 252 -3.85 -3.18 0.49
N CYS A 253 -4.90 -2.91 -0.31
CA CYS A 253 -5.57 -3.89 -1.17
C CYS A 253 -5.70 -3.38 -2.62
#